data_4d7bb365a5150cb91b33a611c522c086
#
_entry.id   4d7bb365a5150cb91b33a611c522c086
#
_cell.length_a   1.000
_cell.length_b   1.000
_cell.length_c   1.000
_cell.angle_alpha   90.00
_cell.angle_beta   90.00
_cell.angle_gamma   90.00
#
_symmetry.space_group_name_H-M   'P 1'
#
loop_
_entity.id
_entity.type
_entity.pdbx_description
1 polymer ?
#
loop_
_entity_poly.entity_id
_entity_poly.type
_entity_poly.pdbx_seq_one_letter_code
_entity_poly.pdbx_strand_id
1 'polypeptide(L)' 'MENKTETGEQKFLRVTDVASLLDCSESHAYKVMQKLNKELEDKGKITVKGRISKRYLLERVYC' A
#
# COMPACT_ATOMS: atom_id res chain seq x y z
N MET A 1 -21.60 2.10 8.65
CA MET A 1 -21.35 1.80 8.34
C MET A 1 -20.74 1.80 7.89
N GLU A 2 -20.74 1.56 8.04
CA GLU A 2 -20.31 1.27 7.64
C GLU A 2 -19.56 1.18 7.22
N ASN A 3 -19.51 0.98 7.43
CA ASN A 3 -18.86 0.66 6.96
C ASN A 3 -18.31 0.53 6.41
N LYS A 4 -18.43 0.53 6.68
CA LYS A 4 -18.07 0.15 6.04
C LYS A 4 -17.47 0.20 5.33
N THR A 5 -17.58 0.13 5.57
CA THR A 5 -17.10 0.01 4.87
C THR A 5 -16.41 0.14 4.42
N GLU A 6 -16.24 0.19 4.95
CA GLU A 6 -15.72 0.05 4.55
C GLU A 6 -15.21 -0.38 4.14
N THR A 7 -14.91 -0.56 4.97
CA THR A 7 -14.52 -1.76 4.55
C THR A 7 -13.84 -1.86 3.17
N GLY A 8 -13.96 -2.62 2.37
CA GLY A 8 -13.29 -2.66 1.10
C GLY A 8 -12.82 -1.31 0.57
N GLU A 9 -13.15 -0.27 1.31
CA GLU A 9 -12.80 1.11 0.97
C GLU A 9 -11.51 1.56 1.62
N GLN A 10 -10.72 0.64 2.10
CA GLN A 10 -9.45 0.96 2.72
C GLN A 10 -8.55 1.68 1.72
N LYS A 11 -8.12 2.89 2.06
CA LYS A 11 -7.29 3.70 1.16
C LYS A 11 -5.82 3.38 1.29
N PHE A 12 -5.40 2.97 2.49
CA PHE A 12 -4.01 2.63 2.76
C PHE A 12 -3.92 1.21 3.26
N LEU A 13 -2.87 0.53 2.84
CA LEU A 13 -2.62 -0.85 3.25
C LEU A 13 -1.43 -0.90 4.18
N ARG A 14 -1.48 -1.82 5.11
CA ARG A 14 -0.36 -2.11 6.01
C ARG A 14 0.49 -3.21 5.40
N VAL A 15 1.66 -3.43 6.02
CA VAL A 15 2.58 -4.44 5.51
C VAL A 15 1.93 -5.82 5.43
N THR A 16 1.09 -6.17 6.42
CA THR A 16 0.40 -7.47 6.39
C THR A 16 -0.55 -7.57 5.21
N ASP A 17 -1.24 -6.47 4.90
CA ASP A 17 -2.16 -6.45 3.76
C ASP A 17 -1.39 -6.60 2.45
N VAL A 18 -0.27 -5.91 2.33
CA VAL A 18 0.54 -5.98 1.11
C VAL A 18 1.12 -7.37 0.95
N ALA A 19 1.61 -7.96 2.03
CA ALA A 19 2.17 -9.31 1.99
C ALA A 19 1.12 -10.31 1.50
N SER A 20 -0.11 -10.20 2.00
CA SER A 20 -1.19 -11.08 1.57
C SER A 20 -1.54 -10.85 0.10
N LEU A 21 -1.63 -9.59 -0.29
CA LEU A 21 -2.00 -9.25 -1.65
C LEU A 21 -0.98 -9.74 -2.67
N LEU A 22 0.30 -9.61 -2.34
CA LEU A 22 1.38 -10.01 -3.24
C LEU A 22 1.84 -11.44 -3.01
N ASP A 23 1.28 -12.09 -2.00
CA ASP A 23 1.64 -13.47 -1.66
C ASP A 23 3.14 -13.60 -1.41
N CYS A 24 3.65 -12.74 -0.54
CA CYS A 24 5.07 -12.71 -0.23
C CYS A 24 5.27 -12.52 1.28
N SER A 25 6.54 -12.57 1.72
CA SER A 25 6.84 -12.34 3.12
C SER A 25 6.63 -10.88 3.49
N GLU A 26 6.44 -10.63 4.79
CA GLU A 26 6.27 -9.26 5.26
C GLU A 26 7.55 -8.44 5.04
N SER A 27 8.71 -9.07 5.17
CA SER A 27 9.97 -8.37 4.89
C SER A 27 10.02 -7.87 3.46
N HIS A 28 9.63 -8.70 2.53
CA HIS A 28 9.61 -8.33 1.12
C HIS A 28 8.55 -7.24 0.89
N ALA A 29 7.37 -7.42 1.49
CA ALA A 29 6.30 -6.45 1.34
C ALA A 29 6.74 -5.07 1.85
N TYR A 30 7.45 -5.06 2.98
CA TYR A 30 7.92 -3.80 3.54
C TYR A 30 8.86 -3.08 2.58
N LYS A 31 9.76 -3.83 1.95
CA LYS A 31 10.69 -3.23 0.99
C LYS A 31 9.96 -2.66 -0.21
N VAL A 32 8.95 -3.38 -0.69
CA VAL A 32 8.11 -2.88 -1.79
C VAL A 32 7.44 -1.58 -1.39
N MET A 33 6.87 -1.55 -0.18
CA MET A 33 6.20 -0.36 0.31
C MET A 33 7.15 0.82 0.41
N GLN A 34 8.36 0.59 0.91
CA GLN A 34 9.35 1.67 1.01
C GLN A 34 9.69 2.24 -0.36
N LYS A 35 9.87 1.37 -1.32
CA LYS A 35 10.18 1.81 -2.68
C LYS A 35 9.05 2.65 -3.27
N LEU A 36 7.82 2.18 -3.12
CA LEU A 36 6.68 2.90 -3.68
C LEU A 36 6.44 4.22 -2.95
N ASN A 37 6.61 4.23 -1.63
CA ASN A 37 6.46 5.48 -0.88
C ASN A 37 7.51 6.50 -1.31
N LYS A 38 8.73 6.05 -1.57
CA LYS A 38 9.76 6.97 -2.05
C LYS A 38 9.37 7.56 -3.39
N GLU A 39 8.82 6.75 -4.28
CA GLU A 39 8.34 7.25 -5.57
C GLU A 39 7.25 8.31 -5.38
N LEU A 40 6.33 8.05 -4.45
CA LEU A 40 5.27 9.01 -4.18
C LEU A 40 5.82 10.31 -3.63
N GLU A 41 6.80 10.23 -2.72
CA GLU A 41 7.42 11.44 -2.16
C GLU A 41 8.12 12.24 -3.25
N ASP A 42 8.78 11.54 -4.17
CA ASP A 42 9.44 12.22 -5.29
C ASP A 42 8.44 12.95 -6.18
N LYS A 43 7.18 12.49 -6.18
CA LYS A 43 6.11 13.13 -6.94
C LYS A 43 5.42 14.22 -6.13
N GLY A 44 5.90 14.51 -4.92
CA GLY A 44 5.30 15.53 -4.07
C GLY A 44 4.11 15.06 -3.27
N LYS A 45 3.91 13.76 -3.17
CA LYS A 45 2.78 13.22 -2.41
C LYS A 45 3.17 12.99 -0.96
N ILE A 46 2.18 13.05 -0.09
CA ILE A 46 2.38 12.78 1.33
C ILE A 46 2.28 11.28 1.56
N THR A 47 3.24 10.71 2.27
CA THR A 47 3.24 9.29 2.58
C THR A 47 3.21 9.09 4.09
N VAL A 48 2.78 7.90 4.50
CA VAL A 48 2.75 7.52 5.91
C VAL A 48 3.63 6.29 6.08
N LYS A 49 4.56 6.37 7.02
CA LYS A 49 5.48 5.25 7.26
C LYS A 49 4.68 4.00 7.65
N GLY A 50 5.03 2.87 7.04
CA GLY A 50 4.33 1.62 7.32
C GLY A 50 3.00 1.48 6.60
N ARG A 51 2.67 2.40 5.74
CA ARG A 51 1.44 2.36 4.96
C ARG A 51 1.73 2.67 3.51
N ILE A 52 0.88 2.18 2.62
CA ILE A 52 1.03 2.46 1.20
C ILE A 52 -0.36 2.69 0.62
N SER A 53 -0.46 3.64 -0.31
CA SER A 53 -1.72 3.88 -1.00
C SER A 53 -2.13 2.62 -1.76
N LYS A 54 -3.33 2.13 -1.46
CA LYS A 54 -3.85 0.95 -2.15
C LYS A 54 -3.92 1.18 -3.66
N ARG A 55 -4.40 2.35 -4.03
CA ARG A 55 -4.53 2.68 -5.45
C ARG A 55 -3.19 2.68 -6.16
N TYR A 56 -2.19 3.30 -5.54
CA TYR A 56 -0.87 3.35 -6.16
C TYR A 56 -0.24 1.97 -6.26
N LEU A 57 -0.38 1.18 -5.19
CA LEU A 57 0.13 -0.18 -5.20
C LEU A 57 -0.50 -0.98 -6.34
N LEU A 58 -1.81 -0.91 -6.48
CA LEU A 58 -2.48 -1.67 -7.53
C LEU A 58 -2.07 -1.20 -8.92
N GLU A 59 -1.87 0.09 -9.10
CA GLU A 59 -1.41 0.60 -10.38
C GLU A 59 -0.02 0.06 -10.73
N ARG A 60 0.85 -0.03 -9.73
CA ARG A 60 2.21 -0.50 -9.97
C ARG A 60 2.28 -2.02 -10.15
N VAL A 61 1.35 -2.75 -9.53
CA VAL A 61 1.34 -4.21 -9.61
C VAL A 61 0.68 -4.71 -10.90
N TYR A 62 -0.39 -4.05 -11.30
CA TYR A 62 -1.21 -4.53 -12.42
C TYR A 62 -1.06 -3.74 -13.71
N CYS A 63 -0.14 -2.80 -13.76
CA CYS A 63 0.07 -2.05 -15.01
C CYS A 63 1.31 -2.48 -15.74
#